data_c076969175e0642e879936839f9bfdca
#
_entry.id   c076969175e0642e879936839f9bfdca
#
_cell.length_a   1.000
_cell.length_b   1.000
_cell.length_c   1.000
_cell.angle_alpha   90.00
_cell.angle_beta   90.00
_cell.angle_gamma   90.00
#
_symmetry.space_group_name_H-M   'P 1'
#
loop_
_entity.id
_entity.type
_entity.pdbx_description
1 polymer ?
#
loop_
_entity_poly.entity_id
_entity_poly.type
_entity_poly.pdbx_seq_one_letter_code
_entity_poly.pdbx_strand_id
1 'polypeptide(L)'
;MYVNSAYLNNSRIDFKDYSAPLVVGSCGTYRLLTREKLPTFWKKGRRDYQILYVAAGKAHFWFDGKEEVVKAGNMVLYKPGEIQKYVYYLADKPEVFWVHFTGNDVKKILEYHGIHLDEHVFYTGTLTEYKTLFRKIIRELQLCRYGYEDYTASLLNEILLLASRQQRSESCAPGNIHAQVEDAAIYFSCLLYTSDAADDRISV
;
A
#
# COMPACT_ATOMS: atom_id res chain seq x y z
N MET A 1 -6.20 -6.94 18.49
CA MET A 1 -5.46 -6.43 17.33
C MET A 1 -5.34 -7.54 16.30
N TYR A 2 -5.68 -7.26 15.04
CA TYR A 2 -5.37 -8.15 13.91
C TYR A 2 -4.05 -7.71 13.28
N VAL A 3 -3.16 -8.67 13.07
CA VAL A 3 -1.88 -8.48 12.39
C VAL A 3 -1.69 -9.64 11.43
N ASN A 4 -1.34 -9.35 10.20
CA ASN A 4 -0.85 -10.34 9.23
C ASN A 4 0.40 -9.75 8.58
N SER A 5 1.52 -10.42 8.69
CA SER A 5 2.80 -9.94 8.18
C SER A 5 3.71 -11.07 7.74
N ALA A 6 4.64 -10.75 6.85
CA ALA A 6 5.65 -11.67 6.36
C ALA A 6 6.96 -10.94 6.08
N TYR A 7 8.06 -11.67 6.12
CA TYR A 7 9.43 -11.18 6.00
C TYR A 7 10.19 -12.04 5.01
N LEU A 8 11.01 -11.42 4.18
CA LEU A 8 11.90 -12.09 3.23
C LEU A 8 12.86 -13.02 3.98
N ASN A 9 12.86 -14.32 3.65
CA ASN A 9 13.74 -15.34 4.26
C ASN A 9 13.75 -15.33 5.80
N ASN A 10 12.60 -15.03 6.44
CA ASN A 10 12.55 -14.76 7.88
C ASN A 10 13.57 -13.70 8.32
N SER A 11 13.91 -12.79 7.42
CA SER A 11 14.96 -11.81 7.58
C SER A 11 14.68 -10.87 8.75
N ARG A 12 15.75 -10.30 9.22
CA ARG A 12 15.70 -9.30 10.27
C ARG A 12 14.95 -8.07 9.76
N ILE A 13 14.17 -7.49 10.63
CA ILE A 13 13.64 -6.14 10.47
C ILE A 13 14.82 -5.21 10.17
N ASP A 14 14.69 -4.35 9.14
CA ASP A 14 15.69 -3.32 8.85
C ASP A 14 16.97 -3.83 8.13
N PHE A 15 16.84 -4.21 6.87
CA PHE A 15 17.98 -4.67 6.07
C PHE A 15 18.21 -3.79 4.82
N LYS A 16 19.42 -3.88 4.26
CA LYS A 16 19.77 -3.32 2.96
C LYS A 16 20.13 -4.45 2.02
N ASP A 17 19.56 -4.42 0.85
CA ASP A 17 19.93 -5.31 -0.26
C ASP A 17 19.98 -4.49 -1.54
N TYR A 18 21.08 -4.56 -2.24
CA TYR A 18 21.33 -3.86 -3.50
C TYR A 18 21.62 -4.84 -4.65
N SER A 19 21.29 -6.11 -4.47
CA SER A 19 21.47 -7.16 -5.48
C SER A 19 20.53 -7.00 -6.68
N ALA A 20 19.38 -6.34 -6.46
CA ALA A 20 18.39 -6.09 -7.50
C ALA A 20 17.90 -4.63 -7.45
N PRO A 21 17.24 -4.14 -8.53
CA PRO A 21 16.66 -2.79 -8.59
C PRO A 21 15.67 -2.50 -7.48
N LEU A 22 14.83 -3.48 -7.14
CA LEU A 22 13.80 -3.40 -6.11
C LEU A 22 13.68 -4.74 -5.39
N VAL A 23 13.76 -4.72 -4.07
CA VAL A 23 13.66 -5.90 -3.20
C VAL A 23 12.65 -5.62 -2.10
N VAL A 24 11.63 -6.46 -1.98
CA VAL A 24 10.63 -6.36 -0.91
C VAL A 24 11.12 -7.14 0.31
N GLY A 25 11.40 -6.43 1.40
CA GLY A 25 11.93 -7.03 2.63
C GLY A 25 10.87 -7.55 3.56
N SER A 26 9.74 -6.88 3.66
CA SER A 26 8.62 -7.31 4.48
C SER A 26 7.34 -6.55 4.10
N CYS A 27 6.21 -7.15 4.41
CA CYS A 27 4.90 -6.56 4.16
C CYS A 27 3.92 -7.01 5.24
N GLY A 28 2.94 -6.16 5.56
CA GLY A 28 1.93 -6.54 6.53
C GLY A 28 0.77 -5.57 6.61
N THR A 29 -0.14 -5.88 7.50
CA THR A 29 -1.31 -5.05 7.81
C THR A 29 -1.59 -5.05 9.31
N TYR A 30 -2.12 -3.91 9.78
CA TYR A 30 -2.62 -3.73 11.13
C TYR A 30 -4.08 -3.29 11.11
N ARG A 31 -4.87 -3.89 11.99
CA ARG A 31 -6.21 -3.46 12.32
C ARG A 31 -6.42 -3.56 13.83
N LEU A 32 -6.72 -2.45 14.47
CA LEU A 32 -7.03 -2.45 15.89
C LEU A 32 -8.45 -2.97 16.12
N LEU A 33 -8.61 -3.91 17.07
CA LEU A 33 -9.89 -4.49 17.44
C LEU A 33 -10.26 -4.18 18.90
N THR A 34 -9.29 -4.31 19.80
CA THR A 34 -9.47 -4.13 21.25
C THR A 34 -8.38 -3.27 21.88
N ARG A 35 -7.20 -3.20 21.24
CA ARG A 35 -6.09 -2.39 21.75
C ARG A 35 -6.35 -0.91 21.45
N GLU A 36 -6.36 -0.07 22.47
CA GLU A 36 -6.68 1.35 22.35
C GLU A 36 -5.75 2.12 21.43
N LYS A 37 -4.44 1.82 21.46
CA LYS A 37 -3.43 2.47 20.62
C LYS A 37 -2.28 1.54 20.27
N LEU A 38 -1.66 1.78 19.12
CA LEU A 38 -0.44 1.12 18.67
C LEU A 38 0.58 2.19 18.25
N PRO A 39 1.51 2.58 19.14
CA PRO A 39 2.57 3.53 18.79
C PRO A 39 3.76 2.83 18.13
N THR A 40 4.40 3.56 17.22
CA THR A 40 5.70 3.22 16.64
C THR A 40 6.63 4.41 16.77
N PHE A 41 7.86 4.16 17.22
CA PHE A 41 8.90 5.18 17.29
C PHE A 41 10.28 4.59 17.00
N TRP A 42 10.87 5.00 15.88
CA TRP A 42 12.22 4.67 15.46
C TRP A 42 13.07 5.94 15.39
N LYS A 43 13.76 6.25 16.49
CA LYS A 43 14.54 7.48 16.62
C LYS A 43 15.67 7.63 15.59
N LYS A 44 16.26 6.53 15.18
CA LYS A 44 17.36 6.51 14.19
C LYS A 44 16.88 6.24 12.77
N GLY A 45 15.56 6.12 12.58
CA GLY A 45 15.00 5.65 11.32
C GLY A 45 15.33 4.19 11.03
N ARG A 46 14.96 3.73 9.86
CA ARG A 46 15.26 2.39 9.34
C ARG A 46 16.29 2.48 8.22
N ARG A 47 16.86 1.35 7.85
CA ARG A 47 17.84 1.27 6.75
C ARG A 47 17.18 1.06 5.38
N ASP A 48 15.92 0.68 5.37
CA ASP A 48 15.07 0.44 4.21
C ASP A 48 14.05 1.59 4.00
N TYR A 49 13.42 1.59 2.84
CA TYR A 49 12.25 2.43 2.56
C TYR A 49 11.00 1.77 3.15
N GLN A 50 10.02 2.58 3.51
CA GLN A 50 8.71 2.10 3.92
C GLN A 50 7.60 2.90 3.26
N ILE A 51 6.62 2.20 2.70
CA ILE A 51 5.33 2.77 2.34
C ILE A 51 4.28 2.22 3.30
N LEU A 52 3.46 3.14 3.86
CA LEU A 52 2.26 2.79 4.62
C LEU A 52 1.05 3.30 3.86
N TYR A 53 0.05 2.46 3.67
CA TYR A 53 -1.22 2.80 3.04
C TYR A 53 -2.34 2.78 4.09
N VAL A 54 -2.99 3.92 4.31
CA VAL A 54 -4.15 4.03 5.18
C VAL A 54 -5.38 3.61 4.37
N ALA A 55 -5.79 2.36 4.54
CA ALA A 55 -6.87 1.76 3.76
C ALA A 55 -8.28 2.06 4.33
N ALA A 56 -8.36 2.39 5.63
CA ALA A 56 -9.60 2.81 6.29
C ALA A 56 -9.27 3.65 7.53
N GLY A 57 -10.22 4.49 7.94
CA GLY A 57 -10.07 5.34 9.10
C GLY A 57 -9.00 6.42 8.92
N LYS A 58 -8.23 6.65 9.95
CA LYS A 58 -7.10 7.60 9.93
C LYS A 58 -5.98 7.13 10.86
N ALA A 59 -4.77 7.70 10.65
CA ALA A 59 -3.58 7.42 11.42
C ALA A 59 -2.81 8.72 11.68
N HIS A 60 -2.05 8.77 12.76
CA HIS A 60 -1.35 9.96 13.22
C HIS A 60 0.15 9.78 13.02
N PHE A 61 0.75 10.67 12.26
CA PHE A 61 2.18 10.67 11.92
C PHE A 61 2.82 11.96 12.42
N TRP A 62 4.12 11.94 12.68
CA TRP A 62 4.89 13.14 13.05
C TRP A 62 6.07 13.28 12.11
N PHE A 63 6.08 14.41 11.39
CA PHE A 63 7.18 14.84 10.53
C PHE A 63 7.74 16.15 11.07
N ASP A 64 9.05 16.23 11.28
CA ASP A 64 9.73 17.39 11.84
C ASP A 64 9.10 17.92 13.15
N GLY A 65 8.62 16.97 13.97
CA GLY A 65 7.97 17.27 15.25
C GLY A 65 6.52 17.74 15.18
N LYS A 66 5.96 17.92 13.97
CA LYS A 66 4.56 18.29 13.75
C LYS A 66 3.70 17.06 13.51
N GLU A 67 2.53 17.04 14.12
CA GLU A 67 1.54 15.99 13.89
C GLU A 67 0.78 16.24 12.59
N GLU A 68 0.65 15.18 11.80
CA GLU A 68 -0.20 15.11 10.62
C GLU A 68 -1.16 13.93 10.72
N VAL A 69 -2.46 14.21 10.54
CA VAL A 69 -3.51 13.20 10.58
C VAL A 69 -3.81 12.73 9.15
N VAL A 70 -3.33 11.54 8.83
CA VAL A 70 -3.46 10.93 7.51
C VAL A 70 -4.73 10.10 7.44
N LYS A 71 -5.62 10.44 6.51
CA LYS A 71 -6.91 9.77 6.28
C LYS A 71 -6.78 8.62 5.28
N ALA A 72 -7.82 7.78 5.23
CA ALA A 72 -7.93 6.73 4.22
C ALA A 72 -7.73 7.27 2.79
N GLY A 73 -7.12 6.46 1.93
CA GLY A 73 -6.76 6.81 0.56
C GLY A 73 -5.40 7.49 0.41
N ASN A 74 -4.65 7.67 1.50
CA ASN A 74 -3.31 8.24 1.45
C ASN A 74 -2.25 7.18 1.71
N MET A 75 -1.09 7.38 1.10
CA MET A 75 0.14 6.67 1.42
C MET A 75 1.13 7.59 2.12
N VAL A 76 1.97 6.99 2.96
CA VAL A 76 3.07 7.65 3.67
C VAL A 76 4.36 6.98 3.28
N LEU A 77 5.34 7.77 2.83
CA LEU A 77 6.69 7.30 2.47
C LEU A 77 7.69 7.73 3.55
N TYR A 78 8.45 6.76 4.04
CA TYR A 78 9.67 6.99 4.82
C TYR A 78 10.90 6.53 4.03
N LYS A 79 11.92 7.37 4.00
CA LYS A 79 13.24 7.07 3.44
C LYS A 79 14.14 6.42 4.49
N PRO A 80 15.22 5.74 4.06
CA PRO A 80 16.25 5.28 4.97
C PRO A 80 16.81 6.41 5.85
N GLY A 81 16.93 6.16 7.14
CA GLY A 81 17.48 7.12 8.12
C GLY A 81 16.49 8.16 8.66
N GLU A 82 15.28 8.23 8.16
CA GLU A 82 14.27 9.15 8.67
C GLU A 82 13.67 8.67 9.99
N ILE A 83 13.47 9.61 10.92
CA ILE A 83 12.77 9.33 12.18
C ILE A 83 11.34 8.91 11.87
N GLN A 84 10.94 7.74 12.33
CA GLN A 84 9.58 7.25 12.16
C GLN A 84 8.86 7.37 13.48
N LYS A 85 7.82 8.21 13.52
CA LYS A 85 6.94 8.36 14.67
C LYS A 85 5.49 8.40 14.19
N TYR A 86 4.71 7.40 14.57
CA TYR A 86 3.29 7.34 14.25
C TYR A 86 2.51 6.54 15.28
N VAL A 87 1.21 6.81 15.37
CA VAL A 87 0.30 6.13 16.29
C VAL A 87 -1.02 5.83 15.59
N TYR A 88 -1.52 4.63 15.81
CA TYR A 88 -2.88 4.23 15.46
C TYR A 88 -3.73 4.22 16.72
N TYR A 89 -4.90 4.86 16.70
CA TYR A 89 -5.88 4.83 17.78
C TYR A 89 -7.10 4.02 17.38
N LEU A 90 -7.61 3.19 18.28
CA LEU A 90 -8.79 2.35 18.05
C LEU A 90 -10.02 3.19 17.64
N ALA A 91 -10.19 4.35 18.28
CA ALA A 91 -11.30 5.27 18.00
C ALA A 91 -11.33 5.75 16.54
N ASP A 92 -10.18 5.79 15.87
CA ASP A 92 -10.02 6.21 14.48
C ASP A 92 -10.26 5.08 13.47
N LYS A 93 -10.51 3.85 13.95
CA LYS A 93 -10.79 2.64 13.16
C LYS A 93 -9.79 2.41 12.02
N PRO A 94 -8.47 2.50 12.27
CA PRO A 94 -7.46 2.37 11.22
C PRO A 94 -7.38 0.95 10.68
N GLU A 95 -7.30 0.83 9.36
CA GLU A 95 -6.77 -0.33 8.65
C GLU A 95 -5.58 0.15 7.84
N VAL A 96 -4.38 -0.30 8.19
CA VAL A 96 -3.14 0.16 7.55
C VAL A 96 -2.39 -1.04 7.00
N PHE A 97 -1.96 -0.93 5.75
CA PHE A 97 -1.00 -1.83 5.12
C PHE A 97 0.35 -1.15 5.07
N TRP A 98 1.41 -1.94 5.11
CA TRP A 98 2.77 -1.45 5.01
C TRP A 98 3.65 -2.42 4.22
N VAL A 99 4.65 -1.87 3.56
CA VAL A 99 5.70 -2.62 2.87
C VAL A 99 7.03 -1.95 3.12
N HIS A 100 8.04 -2.76 3.46
CA HIS A 100 9.43 -2.34 3.54
C HIS A 100 10.17 -2.87 2.33
N PHE A 101 11.00 -2.03 1.73
CA PHE A 101 11.71 -2.37 0.51
C PHE A 101 13.06 -1.66 0.40
N THR A 102 13.93 -2.21 -0.40
CA THR A 102 15.28 -1.73 -0.68
C THR A 102 15.63 -2.06 -2.13
N GLY A 103 16.83 -1.76 -2.58
CA GLY A 103 17.29 -2.02 -3.93
C GLY A 103 18.27 -0.95 -4.39
N ASN A 104 18.93 -1.21 -5.52
CA ASN A 104 19.92 -0.27 -6.08
C ASN A 104 19.28 0.83 -6.95
N ASP A 105 18.00 0.71 -7.34
CA ASP A 105 17.29 1.66 -8.21
C ASP A 105 16.00 2.24 -7.60
N VAL A 106 15.75 2.01 -6.31
CA VAL A 106 14.51 2.44 -5.63
C VAL A 106 14.20 3.92 -5.86
N LYS A 107 15.21 4.80 -5.75
CA LYS A 107 15.03 6.23 -5.95
C LYS A 107 14.49 6.54 -7.35
N LYS A 108 15.10 5.97 -8.39
CA LYS A 108 14.66 6.17 -9.79
C LYS A 108 13.26 5.59 -10.04
N ILE A 109 12.95 4.44 -9.43
CA ILE A 109 11.62 3.82 -9.53
C ILE A 109 10.55 4.74 -8.93
N LEU A 110 10.77 5.27 -7.73
CA LEU A 110 9.85 6.21 -7.10
C LEU A 110 9.68 7.49 -7.93
N GLU A 111 10.78 8.10 -8.37
CA GLU A 111 10.77 9.28 -9.24
C GLU A 111 10.03 9.03 -10.57
N TYR A 112 10.25 7.86 -11.21
CA TYR A 112 9.54 7.46 -12.43
C TYR A 112 8.02 7.40 -12.24
N HIS A 113 7.58 6.95 -11.07
CA HIS A 113 6.17 6.93 -10.69
C HIS A 113 5.63 8.28 -10.18
N GLY A 114 6.46 9.34 -10.17
CA GLY A 114 6.05 10.66 -9.69
C GLY A 114 5.91 10.74 -8.17
N ILE A 115 6.49 9.79 -7.44
CA ILE A 115 6.50 9.79 -5.98
C ILE A 115 7.75 10.54 -5.52
N HIS A 116 7.56 11.76 -5.03
CA HIS A 116 8.63 12.64 -4.64
C HIS A 116 9.18 12.30 -3.24
N LEU A 117 10.51 12.24 -3.14
CA LEU A 117 11.18 11.83 -1.89
C LEU A 117 11.14 12.89 -0.78
N ASP A 118 10.76 14.10 -1.07
CA ASP A 118 10.58 15.23 -0.15
C ASP A 118 9.12 15.37 0.34
N GLU A 119 8.19 14.61 -0.23
CA GLU A 119 6.81 14.53 0.21
C GLU A 119 6.57 13.25 1.01
N HIS A 120 6.16 13.41 2.28
CA HIS A 120 5.87 12.26 3.13
C HIS A 120 4.50 11.65 2.85
N VAL A 121 3.50 12.47 2.56
CA VAL A 121 2.11 12.04 2.44
C VAL A 121 1.58 12.38 1.06
N PHE A 122 1.02 11.41 0.36
CA PHE A 122 0.45 11.61 -0.96
C PHE A 122 -0.86 10.80 -1.10
N TYR A 123 -1.83 11.40 -1.76
CA TYR A 123 -3.12 10.77 -2.00
C TYR A 123 -3.05 9.78 -3.16
N THR A 124 -3.67 8.62 -2.97
CA THR A 124 -3.66 7.53 -3.96
C THR A 124 -5.03 6.89 -4.18
N GLY A 125 -6.07 7.42 -3.52
CA GLY A 125 -7.42 6.85 -3.59
C GLY A 125 -7.64 5.64 -2.69
N THR A 126 -8.89 5.20 -2.64
CA THR A 126 -9.33 4.07 -1.81
C THR A 126 -9.61 2.81 -2.64
N LEU A 127 -8.73 2.51 -3.59
CA LEU A 127 -8.90 1.37 -4.50
C LEU A 127 -8.83 0.04 -3.74
N THR A 128 -9.75 -0.88 -4.06
CA THR A 128 -9.77 -2.24 -3.50
C THR A 128 -8.54 -3.04 -3.92
N GLU A 129 -7.97 -2.73 -5.08
CA GLU A 129 -6.78 -3.32 -5.66
C GLU A 129 -5.57 -3.20 -4.73
N TYR A 130 -5.39 -2.07 -4.05
CA TYR A 130 -4.29 -1.93 -3.08
C TYR A 130 -4.32 -3.01 -2.00
N LYS A 131 -5.48 -3.23 -1.37
CA LYS A 131 -5.62 -4.27 -0.35
C LYS A 131 -5.31 -5.67 -0.91
N THR A 132 -5.71 -5.92 -2.15
CA THR A 132 -5.47 -7.18 -2.84
C THR A 132 -3.98 -7.37 -3.11
N LEU A 133 -3.29 -6.35 -3.61
CA LEU A 133 -1.85 -6.39 -3.91
C LEU A 133 -1.02 -6.57 -2.64
N PHE A 134 -1.29 -5.79 -1.59
CA PHE A 134 -0.60 -5.97 -0.31
C PHE A 134 -0.80 -7.38 0.26
N ARG A 135 -2.01 -7.94 0.19
CA ARG A 135 -2.27 -9.33 0.65
C ARG A 135 -1.55 -10.36 -0.20
N LYS A 136 -1.44 -10.14 -1.51
CA LYS A 136 -0.63 -11.01 -2.39
C LYS A 136 0.85 -10.97 -1.99
N ILE A 137 1.44 -9.78 -1.75
CA ILE A 137 2.82 -9.66 -1.28
C ILE A 137 3.01 -10.43 0.03
N ILE A 138 2.15 -10.23 1.03
CA ILE A 138 2.22 -10.94 2.30
C ILE A 138 2.20 -12.46 2.07
N ARG A 139 1.28 -12.94 1.23
CA ARG A 139 1.13 -14.36 0.94
C ARG A 139 2.36 -14.95 0.24
N GLU A 140 2.94 -14.25 -0.73
CA GLU A 140 4.13 -14.73 -1.43
C GLU A 140 5.35 -14.79 -0.50
N LEU A 141 5.55 -13.79 0.35
CA LEU A 141 6.58 -13.81 1.39
C LEU A 141 6.38 -14.95 2.41
N GLN A 142 5.13 -15.34 2.71
CA GLN A 142 4.83 -16.46 3.62
C GLN A 142 5.08 -17.83 2.96
N LEU A 143 4.80 -17.96 1.67
CA LEU A 143 4.85 -19.23 0.96
C LEU A 143 6.22 -19.52 0.32
N CYS A 144 7.02 -18.47 0.07
CA CYS A 144 8.37 -18.56 -0.53
C CYS A 144 8.39 -19.44 -1.79
N ARG A 145 7.39 -19.27 -2.68
CA ARG A 145 7.33 -20.03 -3.93
C ARG A 145 8.46 -19.64 -4.86
N TYR A 146 8.78 -20.47 -5.83
CA TYR A 146 9.78 -20.14 -6.85
C TYR A 146 9.49 -18.78 -7.49
N GLY A 147 10.49 -17.88 -7.51
CA GLY A 147 10.39 -16.53 -8.06
C GLY A 147 9.58 -15.54 -7.20
N TYR A 148 9.29 -15.85 -5.93
CA TYR A 148 8.53 -14.96 -5.06
C TYR A 148 9.19 -13.61 -4.84
N GLU A 149 10.51 -13.51 -4.88
CA GLU A 149 11.26 -12.26 -4.73
C GLU A 149 10.94 -11.30 -5.90
N ASP A 150 11.05 -11.78 -7.15
CA ASP A 150 10.72 -11.02 -8.34
C ASP A 150 9.22 -10.70 -8.42
N TYR A 151 8.39 -11.66 -8.01
CA TYR A 151 6.95 -11.46 -8.03
C TYR A 151 6.50 -10.42 -7.01
N THR A 152 7.06 -10.41 -5.79
CA THR A 152 6.74 -9.36 -4.80
C THR A 152 7.23 -7.98 -5.24
N ALA A 153 8.38 -7.88 -5.89
CA ALA A 153 8.86 -6.64 -6.51
C ALA A 153 7.91 -6.15 -7.62
N SER A 154 7.41 -7.06 -8.46
CA SER A 154 6.41 -6.74 -9.50
C SER A 154 5.10 -6.23 -8.91
N LEU A 155 4.59 -6.86 -7.84
CA LEU A 155 3.39 -6.42 -7.12
C LEU A 155 3.57 -5.03 -6.47
N LEU A 156 4.76 -4.74 -5.94
CA LEU A 156 5.06 -3.40 -5.43
C LEU A 156 5.11 -2.38 -6.56
N ASN A 157 5.71 -2.69 -7.71
CA ASN A 157 5.67 -1.82 -8.89
C ASN A 157 4.23 -1.55 -9.36
N GLU A 158 3.33 -2.53 -9.29
CA GLU A 158 1.91 -2.34 -9.61
C GLU A 158 1.25 -1.36 -8.62
N ILE A 159 1.52 -1.47 -7.32
CA ILE A 159 1.05 -0.51 -6.30
C ILE A 159 1.51 0.91 -6.65
N LEU A 160 2.80 1.08 -6.97
CA LEU A 160 3.39 2.39 -7.33
C LEU A 160 2.77 2.96 -8.61
N LEU A 161 2.51 2.11 -9.61
CA LEU A 161 1.86 2.50 -10.86
C LEU A 161 0.42 2.98 -10.64
N LEU A 162 -0.36 2.25 -9.83
CA LEU A 162 -1.72 2.67 -9.47
C LEU A 162 -1.72 4.01 -8.72
N ALA A 163 -0.78 4.21 -7.78
CA ALA A 163 -0.60 5.48 -7.08
C ALA A 163 -0.28 6.63 -8.06
N SER A 164 0.64 6.39 -9.00
CA SER A 164 1.01 7.34 -10.04
C SER A 164 -0.20 7.73 -10.93
N ARG A 165 -1.01 6.75 -11.33
CA ARG A 165 -2.22 7.00 -12.14
C ARG A 165 -3.21 7.88 -11.39
N GLN A 166 -3.44 7.62 -10.11
CA GLN A 166 -4.36 8.41 -9.30
C GLN A 166 -3.90 9.86 -9.16
N GLN A 167 -2.63 10.10 -8.87
CA GLN A 167 -2.06 11.44 -8.76
C GLN A 167 -2.18 12.23 -10.08
N ARG A 168 -1.92 11.57 -11.23
CA ARG A 168 -2.04 12.20 -12.55
C ARG A 168 -3.49 12.47 -12.93
N SER A 169 -4.44 11.63 -12.54
CA SER A 169 -5.87 11.87 -12.82
C SER A 169 -6.42 13.06 -12.04
N GLU A 170 -5.92 13.32 -10.84
CA GLU A 170 -6.27 14.50 -10.06
C GLU A 170 -5.65 15.80 -10.62
N SER A 171 -4.45 15.71 -11.18
CA SER A 171 -3.79 16.86 -11.82
C SER A 171 -4.37 17.23 -13.20
N CYS A 172 -5.08 16.31 -13.85
CA CYS A 172 -5.72 16.48 -15.15
C CYS A 172 -7.19 16.92 -15.03
N ALA A 173 -7.45 18.05 -14.36
CA ALA A 173 -8.63 18.91 -14.44
C ALA A 173 -10.03 18.35 -14.10
N PRO A 174 -10.98 19.21 -13.69
CA PRO A 174 -12.36 18.84 -13.38
C PRO A 174 -13.11 18.48 -14.66
N GLY A 175 -13.20 17.19 -14.98
CA GLY A 175 -13.92 16.73 -16.19
C GLY A 175 -13.86 15.23 -16.45
N ASN A 176 -13.11 14.46 -15.72
CA ASN A 176 -13.01 13.01 -16.01
C ASN A 176 -14.15 12.20 -15.37
N ILE A 177 -15.39 12.67 -15.57
CA ILE A 177 -16.62 11.89 -15.39
C ILE A 177 -16.54 10.61 -16.25
N HIS A 178 -15.81 10.63 -17.38
CA HIS A 178 -15.63 9.49 -18.26
C HIS A 178 -14.98 8.27 -17.58
N ALA A 179 -13.92 8.44 -16.81
CA ALA A 179 -13.26 7.30 -16.14
C ALA A 179 -14.15 6.68 -15.05
N GLN A 180 -14.88 7.50 -14.29
CA GLN A 180 -15.83 7.00 -13.29
C GLN A 180 -17.04 6.32 -13.93
N VAL A 181 -17.47 6.80 -15.11
CA VAL A 181 -18.54 6.18 -15.88
C VAL A 181 -18.08 4.89 -16.55
N GLU A 182 -16.85 4.81 -17.05
CA GLU A 182 -16.28 3.58 -17.58
C GLU A 182 -16.11 2.49 -16.50
N ASP A 183 -15.60 2.85 -15.32
CA ASP A 183 -15.49 1.92 -14.18
C ASP A 183 -16.87 1.44 -13.72
N ALA A 184 -17.86 2.34 -13.66
CA ALA A 184 -19.24 1.95 -13.38
C ALA A 184 -19.84 1.07 -14.46
N ALA A 185 -19.61 1.36 -15.75
CA ALA A 185 -20.09 0.57 -16.86
C ALA A 185 -19.48 -0.84 -16.89
N ILE A 186 -18.18 -0.98 -16.60
CA ILE A 186 -17.49 -2.25 -16.46
C ILE A 186 -18.08 -3.04 -15.27
N TYR A 187 -18.29 -2.38 -14.13
CA TYR A 187 -18.89 -3.01 -12.96
C TYR A 187 -20.30 -3.53 -13.24
N PHE A 188 -21.15 -2.72 -13.90
CA PHE A 188 -22.50 -3.11 -14.27
C PHE A 188 -22.52 -4.21 -15.33
N SER A 189 -21.60 -4.19 -16.30
CA SER A 189 -21.52 -5.26 -17.31
C SER A 189 -21.10 -6.59 -16.69
N CYS A 190 -20.20 -6.59 -15.70
CA CYS A 190 -19.85 -7.79 -14.94
C CYS A 190 -21.03 -8.33 -14.13
N LEU A 191 -21.83 -7.46 -13.53
CA LEU A 191 -23.03 -7.87 -12.77
C LEU A 191 -24.12 -8.45 -13.67
N LEU A 192 -24.34 -7.87 -14.86
CA LEU A 192 -25.31 -8.38 -15.84
C LEU A 192 -24.92 -9.77 -16.33
N TYR A 193 -23.62 -10.02 -16.59
CA TYR A 193 -23.15 -11.34 -17.03
C TYR A 193 -23.30 -12.43 -15.96
N THR A 194 -23.25 -12.05 -14.67
CA THR A 194 -23.47 -13.00 -13.57
C THR A 194 -24.96 -13.27 -13.30
N SER A 195 -25.85 -12.32 -13.66
CA SER A 195 -27.31 -12.51 -13.51
C SER A 195 -27.90 -13.33 -14.65
N ASP A 196 -27.45 -13.15 -15.89
CA ASP A 196 -27.90 -13.98 -17.03
C ASP A 196 -27.50 -15.45 -16.90
N ALA A 197 -26.31 -15.72 -16.31
CA ALA A 197 -25.86 -17.09 -16.06
C ALA A 197 -26.69 -17.79 -14.95
N ALA A 198 -27.49 -17.07 -14.18
CA ALA A 198 -28.40 -17.63 -13.17
C ALA A 198 -29.77 -17.96 -13.74
N ASP A 199 -30.23 -17.26 -14.79
CA ASP A 199 -31.54 -17.46 -15.41
C ASP A 199 -31.56 -18.69 -16.36
N ASP A 200 -30.43 -19.04 -16.98
CA ASP A 200 -30.31 -20.22 -17.83
C ASP A 200 -30.40 -21.58 -17.08
N ARG A 201 -30.46 -21.57 -15.76
CA ARG A 201 -30.59 -22.79 -14.92
C ARG A 201 -32.02 -23.12 -14.49
N ILE A 202 -33.03 -22.33 -14.90
CA ILE A 202 -34.43 -22.52 -14.49
C ILE A 202 -35.31 -23.06 -15.63
N SER A 203 -34.72 -23.48 -16.75
CA SER A 203 -35.45 -24.07 -17.87
C SER A 203 -35.06 -25.54 -18.04
N VAL A 204 -35.47 -26.42 -17.14
CA VAL A 204 -35.67 -27.86 -17.37
C VAL A 204 -36.81 -28.35 -16.52
#